data_fb678917bb86c0a789dddc359c6e5812
#
_entry.id   fb678917bb86c0a789dddc359c6e5812
#
_cell.length_a   1.000
_cell.length_b   1.000
_cell.length_c   1.000
_cell.angle_alpha   90.00
_cell.angle_beta   90.00
_cell.angle_gamma   90.00
#
_symmetry.space_group_name_H-M   'P 1'
#
loop_
_entity.id
_entity.type
_entity.pdbx_description
1 polymer ?
#
loop_
_entity_poly.entity_id
_entity_poly.type
_entity_poly.pdbx_seq_one_letter_code
_entity_poly.pdbx_strand_id
1 'polypeptide(L)'
;TPLVLTPIDPAQRLYSINYQGHTYRGVLDYQMKLNRVYPMFYVVKCSRQGGKENQLYSPIISRLDEMYLNRAEANVKLGNIASAMADVNTIRERAIVGGSYTSAQFTAATAKTLVDKERQLELAFEAERSYDVFRNGDTLTRRFPGPHQPMVDIPATDYRVIYFIPQSAINAYKGNLEQNPSSN
;
A
#
# COMPACT_ATOMS: atom_id res chain seq x y z
N THR A 1 16.78 -21.09 12.10
CA THR A 1 18.10 -20.44 12.02
C THR A 1 17.93 -19.00 12.46
N PRO A 2 18.74 -18.50 13.42
CA PRO A 2 18.64 -17.11 13.85
C PRO A 2 18.95 -16.17 12.68
N LEU A 3 18.17 -15.12 12.55
CA LEU A 3 18.39 -14.09 11.54
C LEU A 3 19.63 -13.27 11.91
N VAL A 4 20.57 -13.16 10.98
CA VAL A 4 21.79 -12.39 11.17
C VAL A 4 21.57 -10.98 10.64
N LEU A 5 21.71 -9.99 11.54
CA LEU A 5 21.70 -8.57 11.21
C LEU A 5 23.09 -8.13 10.77
N THR A 6 23.20 -7.65 9.56
CA THR A 6 24.45 -7.08 9.03
C THR A 6 24.39 -5.55 9.10
N PRO A 7 25.28 -4.89 9.85
CA PRO A 7 25.31 -3.43 9.92
C PRO A 7 25.61 -2.81 8.54
N ILE A 8 24.85 -1.80 8.16
CA ILE A 8 25.12 -0.93 6.99
C ILE A 8 25.65 0.42 7.47
N ASP A 9 24.91 1.06 8.37
CA ASP A 9 25.30 2.29 9.05
C ASP A 9 24.88 2.21 10.52
N PRO A 10 25.80 1.83 11.41
CA PRO A 10 25.50 1.71 12.83
C PRO A 10 25.08 3.02 13.50
N ALA A 11 25.55 4.17 13.00
CA ALA A 11 25.24 5.49 13.57
C ALA A 11 23.75 5.81 13.35
N GLN A 12 23.21 5.46 12.19
CA GLN A 12 21.79 5.58 11.86
C GLN A 12 20.98 4.33 12.21
N ARG A 13 21.60 3.33 12.84
CA ARG A 13 20.99 2.03 13.17
C ARG A 13 20.46 1.29 11.95
N LEU A 14 21.05 1.51 10.80
CA LEU A 14 20.65 0.87 9.55
C LEU A 14 21.33 -0.50 9.42
N TYR A 15 20.54 -1.51 9.19
CA TYR A 15 20.97 -2.90 9.04
C TYR A 15 20.35 -3.55 7.80
N SER A 16 20.99 -4.61 7.32
CA SER A 16 20.42 -5.51 6.34
C SER A 16 20.18 -6.90 6.92
N ILE A 17 19.19 -7.58 6.37
CA ILE A 17 18.85 -8.96 6.70
C ILE A 17 18.60 -9.72 5.42
N ASN A 18 19.14 -10.94 5.36
CA ASN A 18 18.78 -11.91 4.33
C ASN A 18 17.73 -12.85 4.90
N TYR A 19 16.55 -12.85 4.27
CA TYR A 19 15.45 -13.73 4.64
C TYR A 19 14.79 -14.30 3.38
N GLN A 20 14.67 -15.62 3.31
CA GLN A 20 14.09 -16.34 2.17
C GLN A 20 14.65 -15.91 0.81
N GLY A 21 15.95 -15.69 0.71
CA GLY A 21 16.63 -15.30 -0.53
C GLY A 21 16.53 -13.82 -0.89
N HIS A 22 15.87 -13.01 -0.05
CA HIS A 22 15.76 -11.56 -0.24
C HIS A 22 16.58 -10.80 0.80
N THR A 23 17.18 -9.68 0.39
CA THR A 23 17.89 -8.77 1.29
C THR A 23 16.98 -7.60 1.63
N TYR A 24 16.66 -7.46 2.91
CA TYR A 24 15.88 -6.35 3.46
C TYR A 24 16.81 -5.37 4.16
N ARG A 25 16.48 -4.07 4.06
CA ARG A 25 17.17 -3.00 4.80
C ARG A 25 16.19 -2.32 5.73
N GLY A 26 16.59 -2.02 6.93
CA GLY A 26 15.73 -1.38 7.90
C GLY A 26 16.50 -0.76 9.06
N VAL A 27 15.83 0.13 9.78
CA VAL A 27 16.34 0.75 11.01
C VAL A 27 15.97 -0.13 12.19
N LEU A 28 16.96 -0.45 13.02
CA LEU A 28 16.77 -1.25 14.22
C LEU A 28 16.54 -0.35 15.44
N ASP A 29 15.38 -0.47 16.09
CA ASP A 29 15.15 0.18 17.38
C ASP A 29 15.79 -0.62 18.51
N TYR A 30 16.36 0.10 19.50
CA TYR A 30 17.05 -0.48 20.64
C TYR A 30 16.13 -1.35 21.53
N GLN A 31 14.91 -0.92 21.75
CA GLN A 31 13.95 -1.66 22.59
C GLN A 31 13.55 -3.02 22.01
N MET A 32 13.64 -3.18 20.71
CA MET A 32 13.33 -4.43 20.05
C MET A 32 14.46 -5.44 20.11
N LYS A 33 15.70 -4.96 20.23
CA LYS A 33 16.90 -5.80 20.39
C LYS A 33 16.85 -6.64 21.66
N LEU A 34 16.14 -6.17 22.70
CA LEU A 34 16.08 -6.82 24.02
C LEU A 34 15.06 -7.96 24.12
N ASN A 35 13.98 -7.93 23.33
CA ASN A 35 12.83 -8.80 23.60
C ASN A 35 12.34 -9.66 22.44
N ARG A 36 12.90 -9.56 21.22
CA ARG A 36 12.38 -10.31 20.06
C ARG A 36 13.47 -10.77 19.09
N VAL A 37 13.27 -11.97 18.58
CA VAL A 37 14.15 -12.66 17.62
C VAL A 37 13.97 -12.15 16.18
N TYR A 38 12.96 -11.31 15.91
CA TYR A 38 12.62 -10.85 14.58
C TYR A 38 12.97 -9.38 14.39
N PRO A 39 13.56 -9.00 13.24
CA PRO A 39 13.68 -7.61 12.88
C PRO A 39 12.26 -7.05 12.67
N MET A 40 11.95 -6.00 13.35
CA MET A 40 10.72 -5.27 13.11
C MET A 40 11.04 -4.04 12.27
N PHE A 41 10.28 -3.83 11.23
CA PHE A 41 10.37 -2.65 10.40
C PHE A 41 9.28 -1.67 10.84
N TYR A 42 9.69 -0.43 11.11
CA TYR A 42 8.74 0.63 11.38
C TYR A 42 8.38 1.35 10.09
N VAL A 43 7.10 1.58 9.91
CA VAL A 43 6.61 2.47 8.88
C VAL A 43 6.75 3.90 9.39
N VAL A 44 7.70 4.65 8.85
CA VAL A 44 7.90 6.07 9.17
C VAL A 44 7.19 6.99 8.19
N LYS A 45 6.55 6.46 7.17
CA LYS A 45 5.97 7.18 6.05
C LYS A 45 4.84 8.13 6.49
N CYS A 46 4.01 7.67 7.42
CA CYS A 46 2.84 8.41 7.92
C CYS A 46 3.08 9.02 9.31
N SER A 47 4.31 9.01 9.80
CA SER A 47 4.62 9.57 11.11
C SER A 47 5.84 10.49 11.04
N ARG A 48 5.74 11.64 11.68
CA ARG A 48 6.88 12.52 11.95
C ARG A 48 7.53 12.16 13.30
N GLN A 49 7.90 10.91 13.48
CA GLN A 49 8.49 10.45 14.74
C GLN A 49 9.86 11.07 15.09
N GLY A 50 10.41 11.92 14.24
CA GLY A 50 11.61 12.70 14.55
C GLY A 50 11.35 14.03 15.27
N GLY A 51 10.10 14.44 15.43
CA GLY A 51 9.71 15.68 16.13
C GLY A 51 9.32 15.45 17.58
N LYS A 52 9.64 16.40 18.45
CA LYS A 52 9.27 16.36 19.88
C LYS A 52 7.77 16.55 20.13
N GLU A 53 6.99 16.92 19.13
CA GLU A 53 5.57 17.29 19.25
C GLU A 53 4.71 16.43 18.31
N ASN A 54 4.44 15.21 18.75
CA ASN A 54 3.67 14.23 17.95
C ASN A 54 2.20 14.62 17.76
N GLN A 55 1.70 15.61 18.46
CA GLN A 55 0.27 15.99 18.46
C GLN A 55 -0.08 17.09 17.46
N LEU A 56 0.91 17.79 16.92
CA LEU A 56 0.73 18.87 15.93
C LEU A 56 0.97 18.41 14.49
N TYR A 57 0.81 17.13 14.23
CA TYR A 57 1.00 16.56 12.92
C TYR A 57 -0.28 16.64 12.07
N SER A 58 -0.17 17.28 10.92
CA SER A 58 -1.22 17.26 9.91
C SER A 58 -0.99 16.06 8.97
N PRO A 59 -1.90 15.09 8.91
CA PRO A 59 -1.79 13.99 7.97
C PRO A 59 -1.85 14.51 6.54
N ILE A 60 -1.04 13.95 5.66
CA ILE A 60 -1.08 14.24 4.24
C ILE A 60 -2.28 13.47 3.66
N ILE A 61 -3.25 14.20 3.15
CA ILE A 61 -4.45 13.62 2.54
C ILE A 61 -4.18 13.26 1.07
N SER A 62 -3.42 14.10 0.37
CA SER A 62 -3.06 13.89 -1.03
C SER A 62 -1.68 14.44 -1.31
N ARG A 63 -0.94 13.80 -2.20
CA ARG A 63 0.42 14.19 -2.55
C ARG A 63 0.68 14.06 -4.05
N LEU A 64 1.73 14.73 -4.53
CA LEU A 64 2.03 14.82 -5.95
C LEU A 64 2.23 13.44 -6.60
N ASP A 65 2.86 12.51 -5.90
CA ASP A 65 3.08 11.15 -6.40
C ASP A 65 1.76 10.42 -6.71
N GLU A 66 0.77 10.60 -5.87
CA GLU A 66 -0.59 10.09 -6.10
C GLU A 66 -1.21 10.72 -7.36
N MET A 67 -1.01 12.01 -7.59
CA MET A 67 -1.52 12.69 -8.79
C MET A 67 -0.89 12.15 -10.08
N TYR A 68 0.43 11.85 -10.08
CA TYR A 68 1.06 11.15 -11.19
C TYR A 68 0.44 9.78 -11.44
N LEU A 69 0.20 9.01 -10.39
CA LEU A 69 -0.40 7.68 -10.50
C LEU A 69 -1.86 7.72 -10.93
N ASN A 70 -2.64 8.72 -10.47
CA ASN A 70 -4.01 8.95 -10.94
C ASN A 70 -4.02 9.29 -12.43
N ARG A 71 -3.10 10.12 -12.90
CA ARG A 71 -2.97 10.47 -14.31
C ARG A 71 -2.50 9.27 -15.14
N ALA A 72 -1.55 8.48 -14.63
CA ALA A 72 -1.11 7.25 -15.29
C ALA A 72 -2.26 6.26 -15.48
N GLU A 73 -3.08 6.04 -14.45
CA GLU A 73 -4.26 5.18 -14.54
C GLU A 73 -5.28 5.70 -15.56
N ALA A 74 -5.56 6.99 -15.56
CA ALA A 74 -6.44 7.61 -16.54
C ALA A 74 -5.89 7.44 -17.97
N ASN A 75 -4.59 7.66 -18.17
CA ASN A 75 -3.94 7.47 -19.45
C ASN A 75 -4.01 6.02 -19.95
N VAL A 76 -3.85 5.04 -19.06
CA VAL A 76 -4.06 3.62 -19.42
C VAL A 76 -5.49 3.38 -19.90
N LYS A 77 -6.49 3.89 -19.19
CA LYS A 77 -7.92 3.74 -19.55
C LYS A 77 -8.26 4.42 -20.89
N LEU A 78 -7.53 5.48 -21.23
CA LEU A 78 -7.69 6.21 -22.51
C LEU A 78 -6.81 5.62 -23.64
N GLY A 79 -5.99 4.62 -23.37
CA GLY A 79 -5.07 4.02 -24.35
C GLY A 79 -3.77 4.80 -24.58
N ASN A 80 -3.50 5.85 -23.81
CA ASN A 80 -2.30 6.70 -23.89
C ASN A 80 -1.12 6.04 -23.16
N ILE A 81 -0.67 4.89 -23.62
CA ILE A 81 0.28 4.01 -22.93
C ILE A 81 1.64 4.69 -22.68
N ALA A 82 2.16 5.45 -23.65
CA ALA A 82 3.44 6.15 -23.50
C ALA A 82 3.39 7.21 -22.39
N SER A 83 2.29 7.97 -22.29
CA SER A 83 2.09 8.97 -21.25
C SER A 83 1.95 8.32 -19.87
N ALA A 84 1.23 7.20 -19.79
CA ALA A 84 1.12 6.43 -18.54
C ALA A 84 2.49 5.91 -18.08
N MET A 85 3.30 5.37 -19.00
CA MET A 85 4.65 4.91 -18.71
C MET A 85 5.54 6.06 -18.19
N ALA A 86 5.46 7.24 -18.80
CA ALA A 86 6.25 8.40 -18.37
C ALA A 86 5.92 8.82 -16.94
N ASP A 87 4.62 8.84 -16.58
CA ASP A 87 4.17 9.16 -15.22
C ASP A 87 4.67 8.15 -14.19
N VAL A 88 4.53 6.85 -14.49
CA VAL A 88 5.03 5.76 -13.63
C VAL A 88 6.56 5.84 -13.49
N ASN A 89 7.29 6.10 -14.58
CA ASN A 89 8.74 6.20 -14.53
C ASN A 89 9.22 7.38 -13.69
N THR A 90 8.50 8.50 -13.68
CA THR A 90 8.80 9.64 -12.79
C THR A 90 8.85 9.20 -11.31
N ILE A 91 7.92 8.36 -10.89
CA ILE A 91 7.90 7.81 -9.53
C ILE A 91 9.04 6.82 -9.31
N ARG A 92 9.23 5.90 -10.27
CA ARG A 92 10.22 4.83 -10.16
C ARG A 92 11.66 5.32 -10.15
N GLU A 93 11.98 6.32 -10.96
CA GLU A 93 13.33 6.92 -11.01
C GLU A 93 13.73 7.57 -9.69
N ARG A 94 12.77 8.15 -8.98
CA ARG A 94 12.99 8.66 -7.64
C ARG A 94 13.26 7.54 -6.61
N ALA A 95 12.55 6.43 -6.73
CA ALA A 95 12.55 5.36 -5.74
C ALA A 95 13.65 4.30 -5.99
N ILE A 96 13.99 4.03 -7.25
CA ILE A 96 14.85 2.92 -7.65
C ILE A 96 15.83 3.38 -8.72
N VAL A 97 17.12 3.32 -8.44
CA VAL A 97 18.16 3.63 -9.44
C VAL A 97 18.04 2.67 -10.63
N GLY A 98 17.87 3.23 -11.83
CA GLY A 98 17.66 2.43 -13.05
C GLY A 98 16.33 1.68 -13.09
N GLY A 99 15.33 2.11 -12.30
CA GLY A 99 14.06 1.44 -12.14
C GLY A 99 13.02 1.68 -13.23
N SER A 100 13.29 2.54 -14.22
CA SER A 100 12.34 2.88 -15.28
C SER A 100 11.93 1.68 -16.11
N TYR A 101 10.65 1.62 -16.45
CA TYR A 101 10.15 0.66 -17.44
C TYR A 101 10.51 1.10 -18.85
N THR A 102 10.83 0.14 -19.69
CA THR A 102 10.99 0.32 -21.14
C THR A 102 9.64 0.12 -21.85
N SER A 103 9.53 0.62 -23.08
CA SER A 103 8.33 0.40 -23.92
C SER A 103 8.05 -1.10 -24.22
N ALA A 104 9.08 -1.93 -24.17
CA ALA A 104 8.90 -3.39 -24.30
C ALA A 104 8.24 -4.02 -23.05
N GLN A 105 8.43 -3.43 -21.89
CA GLN A 105 7.83 -3.89 -20.63
C GLN A 105 6.44 -3.27 -20.38
N PHE A 106 6.29 -1.99 -20.72
CA PHE A 106 5.08 -1.21 -20.48
C PHE A 106 4.24 -1.12 -21.77
N THR A 107 3.45 -2.14 -22.01
CA THR A 107 2.59 -2.29 -23.19
C THR A 107 1.12 -2.11 -22.83
N ALA A 108 0.25 -2.02 -23.82
CA ALA A 108 -1.21 -1.97 -23.58
C ALA A 108 -1.71 -3.18 -22.75
N ALA A 109 -1.09 -4.34 -22.89
CA ALA A 109 -1.45 -5.55 -22.14
C ALA A 109 -0.96 -5.52 -20.68
N THR A 110 0.15 -4.85 -20.38
CA THR A 110 0.79 -4.85 -19.06
C THR A 110 0.53 -3.58 -18.27
N ALA A 111 0.18 -2.49 -18.94
CA ALA A 111 0.11 -1.15 -18.34
C ALA A 111 -0.81 -1.08 -17.11
N LYS A 112 -2.02 -1.65 -17.16
CA LYS A 112 -2.94 -1.67 -16.01
C LYS A 112 -2.27 -2.30 -14.78
N THR A 113 -1.67 -3.47 -14.95
CA THR A 113 -1.02 -4.22 -13.87
C THR A 113 0.20 -3.48 -13.32
N LEU A 114 0.98 -2.84 -14.19
CA LEU A 114 2.19 -2.11 -13.77
C LEU A 114 1.84 -0.81 -13.03
N VAL A 115 0.81 -0.08 -13.47
CA VAL A 115 0.30 1.10 -12.75
C VAL A 115 -0.27 0.68 -11.39
N ASP A 116 -1.08 -0.38 -11.33
CA ASP A 116 -1.64 -0.88 -10.07
C ASP A 116 -0.53 -1.31 -9.10
N LYS A 117 0.49 -2.00 -9.60
CA LYS A 117 1.64 -2.39 -8.79
C LYS A 117 2.40 -1.18 -8.24
N GLU A 118 2.61 -0.15 -9.06
CA GLU A 118 3.29 1.05 -8.60
C GLU A 118 2.46 1.82 -7.56
N ARG A 119 1.13 1.90 -7.75
CA ARG A 119 0.22 2.44 -6.74
C ARG A 119 0.32 1.67 -5.42
N GLN A 120 0.32 0.34 -5.48
CA GLN A 120 0.47 -0.51 -4.30
C GLN A 120 1.77 -0.24 -3.54
N LEU A 121 2.87 -0.03 -4.25
CA LEU A 121 4.18 0.23 -3.66
C LEU A 121 4.29 1.66 -3.13
N GLU A 122 3.92 2.64 -3.95
CA GLU A 122 4.06 4.05 -3.63
C GLU A 122 3.08 4.51 -2.55
N LEU A 123 1.84 4.02 -2.56
CA LEU A 123 0.80 4.37 -1.58
C LEU A 123 0.69 3.35 -0.44
N ALA A 124 1.69 2.48 -0.29
CA ALA A 124 1.73 1.53 0.82
C ALA A 124 1.63 2.26 2.17
N PHE A 125 0.78 1.73 3.07
CA PHE A 125 0.50 2.26 4.40
C PHE A 125 -0.27 3.59 4.44
N GLU A 126 -0.84 4.04 3.32
CA GLU A 126 -1.68 5.24 3.23
C GLU A 126 -3.19 4.92 3.21
N ALA A 127 -3.56 3.67 3.48
CA ALA A 127 -4.94 3.15 3.56
C ALA A 127 -5.72 3.16 2.22
N GLU A 128 -5.05 3.38 1.08
CA GLU A 128 -5.68 3.52 -0.23
C GLU A 128 -5.97 2.19 -0.93
N ARG A 129 -5.27 1.11 -0.59
CA ARG A 129 -5.25 -0.12 -1.38
C ARG A 129 -6.62 -0.75 -1.63
N SER A 130 -7.46 -0.84 -0.63
CA SER A 130 -8.79 -1.45 -0.78
C SER A 130 -9.69 -0.64 -1.71
N TYR A 131 -9.65 0.69 -1.59
CA TYR A 131 -10.40 1.59 -2.46
C TYR A 131 -9.95 1.47 -3.91
N ASP A 132 -8.64 1.46 -4.16
CA ASP A 132 -8.08 1.31 -5.51
C ASP A 132 -8.51 0.01 -6.18
N VAL A 133 -8.45 -1.10 -5.45
CA VAL A 133 -8.83 -2.42 -5.97
C VAL A 133 -10.32 -2.45 -6.30
N PHE A 134 -11.17 -2.07 -5.36
CA PHE A 134 -12.62 -2.22 -5.52
C PHE A 134 -13.21 -1.25 -6.54
N ARG A 135 -12.72 0.01 -6.61
CA ARG A 135 -13.18 0.96 -7.63
C ARG A 135 -12.80 0.55 -9.06
N ASN A 136 -11.79 -0.28 -9.21
CA ASN A 136 -11.38 -0.85 -10.50
C ASN A 136 -12.08 -2.19 -10.83
N GLY A 137 -12.97 -2.67 -9.96
CA GLY A 137 -13.67 -3.94 -10.12
C GLY A 137 -12.78 -5.16 -9.91
N ASP A 138 -11.61 -4.97 -9.32
CA ASP A 138 -10.61 -6.02 -9.11
C ASP A 138 -10.87 -6.76 -7.77
N THR A 139 -10.11 -7.83 -7.54
CA THR A 139 -10.19 -8.64 -6.31
C THR A 139 -9.06 -8.26 -5.37
N LEU A 140 -9.39 -7.94 -4.12
CA LEU A 140 -8.39 -7.75 -3.07
C LEU A 140 -7.87 -9.10 -2.59
N THR A 141 -6.62 -9.40 -2.92
CA THR A 141 -5.96 -10.64 -2.51
C THR A 141 -5.10 -10.40 -1.27
N ARG A 142 -5.42 -11.10 -0.20
CA ARG A 142 -4.61 -11.09 1.02
C ARG A 142 -3.69 -12.29 1.03
N ARG A 143 -2.38 -12.05 0.94
CA ARG A 143 -1.35 -13.11 0.88
C ARG A 143 -0.50 -13.21 2.15
N PHE A 144 -0.79 -12.39 3.15
CA PHE A 144 -0.07 -12.45 4.41
C PHE A 144 -0.71 -13.49 5.35
N PRO A 145 -0.02 -14.57 5.70
CA PRO A 145 -0.50 -15.54 6.68
C PRO A 145 -0.40 -14.93 8.08
N GLY A 146 -1.50 -14.41 8.59
CA GLY A 146 -1.58 -13.90 9.96
C GLY A 146 -2.39 -14.84 10.84
N PRO A 147 -2.12 -14.89 12.15
CA PRO A 147 -2.87 -15.75 13.07
C PRO A 147 -4.35 -15.32 13.24
N HIS A 148 -4.69 -14.14 12.76
CA HIS A 148 -6.00 -13.53 13.03
C HIS A 148 -6.94 -13.49 11.82
N GLN A 149 -6.46 -13.78 10.62
CA GLN A 149 -7.32 -13.78 9.44
C GLN A 149 -6.84 -14.81 8.40
N PRO A 150 -7.73 -15.66 7.90
CA PRO A 150 -7.41 -16.52 6.77
C PRO A 150 -7.05 -15.67 5.54
N MET A 151 -6.20 -16.21 4.68
CA MET A 151 -5.95 -15.62 3.36
C MET A 151 -7.25 -15.74 2.55
N VAL A 152 -7.96 -14.62 2.39
CA VAL A 152 -9.24 -14.59 1.68
C VAL A 152 -9.14 -13.59 0.55
N ASP A 153 -9.53 -14.03 -0.62
CA ASP A 153 -9.75 -13.14 -1.76
C ASP A 153 -11.14 -12.49 -1.60
N ILE A 154 -11.18 -11.16 -1.72
CA ILE A 154 -12.41 -10.37 -1.62
C ILE A 154 -12.66 -9.73 -2.99
N PRO A 155 -13.60 -10.23 -3.81
CA PRO A 155 -13.95 -9.60 -5.06
C PRO A 155 -14.69 -8.28 -4.84
N ALA A 156 -14.65 -7.37 -5.82
CA ALA A 156 -15.34 -6.08 -5.73
C ALA A 156 -16.87 -6.21 -5.56
N THR A 157 -17.42 -7.36 -5.88
CA THR A 157 -18.86 -7.66 -5.71
C THR A 157 -19.20 -8.24 -4.34
N ASP A 158 -18.20 -8.43 -3.46
CA ASP A 158 -18.42 -8.97 -2.13
C ASP A 158 -19.20 -7.97 -1.25
N TYR A 159 -20.15 -8.47 -0.46
CA TYR A 159 -20.96 -7.62 0.43
C TYR A 159 -20.11 -6.81 1.42
N ARG A 160 -18.92 -7.27 1.78
CA ARG A 160 -17.99 -6.60 2.71
C ARG A 160 -17.37 -5.33 2.13
N VAL A 161 -17.53 -5.08 0.83
CA VAL A 161 -17.02 -3.87 0.15
C VAL A 161 -17.85 -2.64 0.52
N ILE A 162 -19.12 -2.85 0.89
CA ILE A 162 -20.03 -1.79 1.28
C ILE A 162 -20.26 -1.83 2.79
N TYR A 163 -20.07 -0.71 3.47
CA TYR A 163 -20.32 -0.61 4.91
C TYR A 163 -21.81 -0.78 5.23
N PHE A 164 -22.07 -1.43 6.35
CA PHE A 164 -23.43 -1.50 6.89
C PHE A 164 -23.91 -0.12 7.36
N ILE A 165 -25.18 0.15 7.14
CA ILE A 165 -25.83 1.33 7.71
C ILE A 165 -25.98 1.09 9.21
N PRO A 166 -25.53 1.98 10.10
CA PRO A 166 -25.72 1.83 11.54
C PRO A 166 -27.18 1.58 11.90
N GLN A 167 -27.45 0.61 12.74
CA GLN A 167 -28.83 0.26 13.14
C GLN A 167 -29.55 1.46 13.76
N SER A 168 -28.83 2.33 14.47
CA SER A 168 -29.41 3.58 15.01
C SER A 168 -29.92 4.51 13.91
N ALA A 169 -29.25 4.58 12.76
CA ALA A 169 -29.71 5.37 11.63
C ALA A 169 -30.96 4.77 10.99
N ILE A 170 -31.01 3.44 10.84
CA ILE A 170 -32.19 2.73 10.35
C ILE A 170 -33.39 2.99 11.27
N ASN A 171 -33.18 2.86 12.59
CA ASN A 171 -34.24 3.06 13.58
C ASN A 171 -34.73 4.52 13.68
N ALA A 172 -33.86 5.48 13.42
CA ALA A 172 -34.19 6.91 13.47
C ALA A 172 -34.88 7.40 12.20
N TYR A 173 -34.74 6.69 11.08
CA TYR A 173 -35.34 7.11 9.82
C TYR A 173 -36.84 6.78 9.78
N LYS A 174 -37.67 7.78 9.49
CA LYS A 174 -39.13 7.61 9.47
C LYS A 174 -39.67 6.95 8.20
N GLY A 175 -38.85 6.75 7.20
CA GLY A 175 -39.18 6.06 5.94
C GLY A 175 -38.74 4.61 5.96
N ASN A 176 -38.76 3.98 4.79
CA ASN A 176 -38.23 2.63 4.60
C ASN A 176 -36.73 2.72 4.24
N LEU A 177 -35.85 2.41 5.18
CA LEU A 177 -34.43 2.34 4.97
C LEU A 177 -33.96 0.89 5.12
N GLU A 178 -33.62 0.29 4.00
CA GLU A 178 -33.15 -1.09 3.95
C GLU A 178 -31.64 -1.15 4.18
N GLN A 179 -31.21 -2.23 4.85
CA GLN A 179 -29.77 -2.49 5.06
C GLN A 179 -29.08 -2.84 3.75
N ASN A 180 -27.80 -2.48 3.65
CA ASN A 180 -26.93 -2.98 2.59
C ASN A 180 -26.84 -4.51 2.61
N PRO A 181 -26.56 -5.16 1.46
CA PRO A 181 -26.43 -6.61 1.40
C PRO A 181 -25.48 -7.17 2.47
N SER A 182 -25.88 -8.26 3.08
CA SER A 182 -25.07 -9.02 4.05
C SER A 182 -24.99 -10.49 3.65
N SER A 183 -24.01 -11.22 4.20
CA SER A 183 -24.03 -12.68 4.12
C SER A 183 -25.11 -13.18 5.09
N ASN A 184 -26.28 -13.42 4.64
CA ASN A 184 -27.21 -14.31 5.32
C ASN A 184 -26.97 -15.73 4.86
#